data_24876a000ed336aec82c03c5affd3bd8
#
_entry.id   24876a000ed336aec82c03c5affd3bd8
#
_cell.length_a   1.000
_cell.length_b   1.000
_cell.length_c   1.000
_cell.angle_alpha   90.00
_cell.angle_beta   90.00
_cell.angle_gamma   90.00
#
_symmetry.space_group_name_H-M   'P 1'
#
loop_
_entity.id
_entity.type
_entity.pdbx_description
1 polymer ?
#
loop_
_entity_poly.entity_id
_entity_poly.type
_entity_poly.pdbx_seq_one_letter_code
_entity_poly.pdbx_strand_id
1 'polypeptide(L)'
;MIRKKRMSEGIAKILSGLLVLGMVAGVVPAVPGGTVHAKAEETSGQDVTVAENPEHKHCVCGTGKLSVEGHTHDEEQIWKGINSLDKISSAGYYYLTDNVTINSAWTCRANVVLCLNGHSITREIKSDGSFPYQNAVIHIDRSSTLTLTDCKENGIIQHLGEKTGAGIYNIGNFFMYNGMISNNNCGVKNAGDFNMYGGTISENINKKTSDYGGGVYVDAQHTFNMYGGTISGNTAGYGGGVNNKGTFNMYDGSIAHAYTLGCD
;
A
#
# COMPACT_ATOMS: atom_id res chain seq x y z
N MET A 1 -22.28 -35.26 40.06
CA MET A 1 -23.67 -34.92 39.67
C MET A 1 -23.59 -33.79 38.68
N ILE A 2 -23.60 -34.09 37.39
CA ILE A 2 -23.36 -33.10 36.31
C ILE A 2 -24.65 -33.02 35.48
N ARG A 3 -25.31 -31.88 35.48
CA ARG A 3 -26.49 -31.61 34.64
C ARG A 3 -26.05 -31.01 33.29
N LYS A 4 -26.23 -31.80 32.23
CA LYS A 4 -26.19 -31.31 30.84
C LYS A 4 -27.44 -30.50 30.54
N LYS A 5 -27.29 -29.27 30.07
CA LYS A 5 -28.35 -28.44 29.50
C LYS A 5 -28.22 -28.49 27.98
N ARG A 6 -29.18 -29.11 27.33
CA ARG A 6 -29.36 -29.08 25.87
C ARG A 6 -29.88 -27.70 25.48
N MET A 7 -29.27 -27.10 24.48
CA MET A 7 -29.83 -25.96 23.75
C MET A 7 -30.35 -26.41 22.39
N SER A 8 -31.57 -26.00 22.11
CA SER A 8 -32.36 -26.35 20.95
C SER A 8 -31.88 -25.67 19.68
N GLU A 9 -31.93 -26.42 18.59
CA GLU A 9 -31.73 -26.00 17.21
C GLU A 9 -32.86 -25.06 16.76
N GLY A 10 -32.47 -23.86 16.31
CA GLY A 10 -33.33 -22.93 15.59
C GLY A 10 -33.03 -22.98 14.10
N ILE A 11 -33.89 -23.63 13.33
CA ILE A 11 -33.79 -23.70 11.87
C ILE A 11 -34.31 -22.37 11.30
N ALA A 12 -33.42 -21.57 10.73
CA ALA A 12 -33.79 -20.40 9.91
C ALA A 12 -33.99 -20.84 8.46
N LYS A 13 -35.23 -20.75 7.99
CA LYS A 13 -35.61 -21.03 6.60
C LYS A 13 -35.11 -19.87 5.71
N ILE A 14 -34.26 -20.20 4.75
CA ILE A 14 -33.89 -19.33 3.66
C ILE A 14 -34.98 -19.42 2.60
N LEU A 15 -35.69 -18.30 2.37
CA LEU A 15 -36.62 -18.14 1.25
C LEU A 15 -35.81 -17.67 0.02
N SER A 16 -35.54 -18.59 -0.91
CA SER A 16 -35.04 -18.29 -2.23
C SER A 16 -36.20 -17.81 -3.12
N GLY A 17 -36.27 -16.51 -3.37
CA GLY A 17 -37.17 -15.93 -4.35
C GLY A 17 -36.63 -16.06 -5.76
N LEU A 18 -37.14 -17.03 -6.52
CA LEU A 18 -36.88 -17.20 -7.93
C LEU A 18 -37.77 -16.23 -8.71
N LEU A 19 -37.19 -15.16 -9.30
CA LEU A 19 -37.91 -14.26 -10.18
C LEU A 19 -37.90 -14.87 -11.60
N VAL A 20 -39.00 -15.46 -12.01
CA VAL A 20 -39.23 -15.91 -13.38
C VAL A 20 -39.65 -14.72 -14.21
N LEU A 21 -38.82 -14.26 -15.14
CA LEU A 21 -39.20 -13.30 -16.18
C LEU A 21 -39.97 -14.04 -17.26
N GLY A 22 -41.31 -13.89 -17.27
CA GLY A 22 -42.15 -14.36 -18.34
C GLY A 22 -42.00 -13.50 -19.59
N MET A 23 -41.46 -14.07 -20.66
CA MET A 23 -41.55 -13.47 -21.99
C MET A 23 -42.95 -13.68 -22.52
N VAL A 24 -43.72 -12.62 -22.64
CA VAL A 24 -44.96 -12.61 -23.41
C VAL A 24 -44.60 -12.29 -24.86
N ALA A 25 -44.62 -13.30 -25.70
CA ALA A 25 -44.53 -13.14 -27.15
C ALA A 25 -45.87 -12.58 -27.68
N GLY A 26 -45.94 -11.27 -27.87
CA GLY A 26 -47.04 -10.64 -28.58
C GLY A 26 -46.86 -10.76 -30.07
N VAL A 27 -47.75 -11.49 -30.73
CA VAL A 27 -47.88 -11.57 -32.18
C VAL A 27 -48.49 -10.25 -32.64
N VAL A 28 -47.74 -9.46 -33.40
CA VAL A 28 -48.23 -8.23 -34.07
C VAL A 28 -48.60 -8.59 -35.53
N PRO A 29 -49.83 -8.36 -35.99
CA PRO A 29 -50.17 -8.55 -37.38
C PRO A 29 -49.52 -7.50 -38.27
N ALA A 30 -48.99 -7.92 -39.43
CA ALA A 30 -48.37 -7.10 -40.41
C ALA A 30 -49.39 -6.15 -41.06
N VAL A 31 -49.14 -4.86 -41.04
CA VAL A 31 -49.82 -3.83 -41.86
C VAL A 31 -48.82 -3.30 -42.90
N PRO A 32 -49.16 -3.28 -44.21
CA PRO A 32 -48.24 -2.80 -45.22
C PRO A 32 -48.28 -1.27 -45.34
N GLY A 33 -47.10 -0.69 -45.35
CA GLY A 33 -46.87 0.69 -45.81
C GLY A 33 -47.00 1.80 -44.79
N GLY A 34 -45.90 2.08 -44.09
CA GLY A 34 -45.75 3.28 -43.29
C GLY A 34 -44.34 3.36 -42.73
N THR A 35 -43.56 4.32 -43.21
CA THR A 35 -42.25 4.66 -42.63
C THR A 35 -42.45 5.24 -41.21
N VAL A 36 -42.06 4.47 -40.18
CA VAL A 36 -42.07 4.95 -38.81
C VAL A 36 -40.69 5.57 -38.51
N HIS A 37 -40.65 6.90 -38.44
CA HIS A 37 -39.50 7.59 -37.86
C HIS A 37 -39.53 7.34 -36.35
N ALA A 38 -38.62 6.52 -35.86
CA ALA A 38 -38.36 6.40 -34.43
C ALA A 38 -37.70 7.69 -33.92
N LYS A 39 -38.45 8.48 -33.17
CA LYS A 39 -37.92 9.61 -32.41
C LYS A 39 -37.20 9.04 -31.22
N ALA A 40 -35.86 9.18 -31.13
CA ALA A 40 -35.11 8.88 -29.95
C ALA A 40 -35.51 9.85 -28.85
N GLU A 41 -36.16 9.37 -27.82
CA GLU A 41 -36.29 10.11 -26.57
C GLU A 41 -34.93 10.11 -25.87
N GLU A 42 -34.35 11.30 -25.73
CA GLU A 42 -33.21 11.54 -24.84
C GLU A 42 -33.69 11.33 -23.40
N THR A 43 -33.39 10.17 -22.84
CA THR A 43 -33.49 9.97 -21.40
C THR A 43 -32.36 10.76 -20.75
N SER A 44 -32.77 11.80 -20.01
CA SER A 44 -31.97 12.62 -19.14
C SER A 44 -30.99 11.80 -18.29
N GLY A 45 -29.75 12.34 -18.21
CA GLY A 45 -28.63 11.77 -17.52
C GLY A 45 -28.96 11.16 -16.13
N GLN A 46 -28.83 9.87 -16.05
CA GLN A 46 -28.55 9.24 -14.78
C GLN A 46 -27.07 9.44 -14.52
N ASP A 47 -26.81 10.19 -13.48
CA ASP A 47 -25.51 10.29 -12.82
C ASP A 47 -25.07 8.86 -12.52
N VAL A 48 -24.14 8.34 -13.31
CA VAL A 48 -23.52 7.03 -13.06
C VAL A 48 -22.61 7.25 -11.87
N THR A 49 -23.17 7.11 -10.69
CA THR A 49 -22.37 6.90 -9.50
C THR A 49 -21.53 5.67 -9.79
N VAL A 50 -20.24 5.87 -10.01
CA VAL A 50 -19.26 4.78 -10.12
C VAL A 50 -19.41 4.00 -8.82
N ALA A 51 -19.98 2.80 -8.90
CA ALA A 51 -20.12 1.91 -7.76
C ALA A 51 -18.71 1.74 -7.17
N GLU A 52 -18.53 2.20 -5.94
CA GLU A 52 -17.33 1.91 -5.17
C GLU A 52 -17.16 0.39 -5.21
N ASN A 53 -16.01 -0.09 -5.68
CA ASN A 53 -15.76 -1.52 -5.82
C ASN A 53 -15.86 -2.15 -4.41
N PRO A 54 -16.93 -2.91 -4.10
CA PRO A 54 -17.19 -3.39 -2.74
C PRO A 54 -16.21 -4.46 -2.27
N GLU A 55 -15.26 -4.88 -3.12
CA GLU A 55 -14.40 -6.03 -2.88
C GLU A 55 -13.07 -5.71 -2.18
N HIS A 56 -12.68 -4.42 -2.07
CA HIS A 56 -11.42 -4.07 -1.40
C HIS A 56 -11.64 -3.87 0.09
N LYS A 57 -11.83 -4.97 0.81
CA LYS A 57 -11.99 -5.01 2.25
C LYS A 57 -10.96 -5.93 2.85
N HIS A 58 -10.09 -5.41 3.67
CA HIS A 58 -9.13 -6.19 4.45
C HIS A 58 -8.63 -5.41 5.65
N CYS A 59 -8.06 -6.14 6.60
CA CYS A 59 -7.34 -5.54 7.71
C CYS A 59 -6.08 -4.80 7.21
N VAL A 60 -5.61 -3.85 7.99
CA VAL A 60 -4.37 -3.10 7.71
C VAL A 60 -3.16 -4.02 7.56
N CYS A 61 -3.12 -5.14 8.27
CA CYS A 61 -2.06 -6.16 8.16
C CYS A 61 -2.09 -6.98 6.86
N GLY A 62 -3.04 -6.73 5.95
CA GLY A 62 -3.26 -7.54 4.76
C GLY A 62 -3.85 -8.91 5.10
N THR A 63 -3.54 -9.93 4.28
CA THR A 63 -3.98 -11.32 4.51
C THR A 63 -3.10 -12.08 5.51
N GLY A 64 -1.99 -11.49 5.95
CA GLY A 64 -1.06 -12.09 6.91
C GLY A 64 -1.61 -12.09 8.33
N LYS A 65 -1.53 -13.24 9.00
CA LYS A 65 -1.88 -13.41 10.41
C LYS A 65 -0.80 -12.82 11.34
N LEU A 66 -0.54 -11.53 11.24
CA LEU A 66 0.33 -10.87 12.21
C LEU A 66 -0.50 -10.56 13.45
N SER A 67 -0.41 -11.37 14.47
CA SER A 67 -0.90 -11.05 15.82
C SER A 67 0.02 -9.99 16.44
N VAL A 68 -0.20 -8.74 16.09
CA VAL A 68 0.47 -7.62 16.76
C VAL A 68 -0.41 -7.20 17.93
N GLU A 69 0.16 -7.10 19.11
CA GLU A 69 -0.52 -6.69 20.33
C GLU A 69 -1.20 -5.31 20.10
N GLY A 70 -2.53 -5.24 20.30
CA GLY A 70 -3.33 -4.04 20.08
C GLY A 70 -3.94 -3.89 18.68
N HIS A 71 -3.84 -4.90 17.81
CA HIS A 71 -4.43 -4.91 16.49
C HIS A 71 -5.60 -5.92 16.42
N THR A 72 -6.81 -5.43 16.13
CA THR A 72 -7.99 -6.28 15.95
C THR A 72 -8.27 -6.49 14.46
N HIS A 73 -8.53 -7.74 14.06
CA HIS A 73 -8.85 -8.10 12.68
C HIS A 73 -10.33 -7.94 12.33
N ASP A 74 -11.13 -7.45 13.28
CA ASP A 74 -12.60 -7.51 13.22
C ASP A 74 -13.23 -6.31 12.50
N GLU A 75 -12.47 -5.26 12.22
CA GLU A 75 -12.98 -4.08 11.54
C GLU A 75 -12.65 -4.12 10.04
N GLU A 76 -13.65 -4.42 9.23
CA GLU A 76 -13.58 -4.21 7.79
C GLU A 76 -13.55 -2.71 7.49
N GLN A 77 -12.39 -2.19 7.13
CA GLN A 77 -12.23 -0.80 6.74
C GLN A 77 -12.74 -0.56 5.32
N ILE A 78 -13.38 0.58 5.11
CA ILE A 78 -13.78 1.02 3.77
C ILE A 78 -12.57 1.69 3.11
N TRP A 79 -12.08 1.09 2.03
CA TRP A 79 -10.93 1.57 1.29
C TRP A 79 -11.37 2.34 0.06
N LYS A 80 -10.71 3.46 -0.21
CA LYS A 80 -10.93 4.28 -1.41
C LYS A 80 -9.90 3.93 -2.48
N GLY A 81 -10.36 3.47 -3.64
CA GLY A 81 -9.52 3.18 -4.81
C GLY A 81 -8.95 4.45 -5.45
N ILE A 82 -7.65 4.45 -5.72
CA ILE A 82 -6.94 5.58 -6.35
C ILE A 82 -5.98 5.07 -7.41
N ASN A 83 -5.83 5.82 -8.49
CA ASN A 83 -4.83 5.60 -9.54
C ASN A 83 -3.78 6.74 -9.63
N SER A 84 -3.79 7.64 -8.65
CA SER A 84 -2.79 8.70 -8.47
C SER A 84 -2.72 9.08 -6.99
N LEU A 85 -1.52 9.36 -6.48
CA LEU A 85 -1.31 9.78 -5.10
C LEU A 85 -1.87 11.18 -4.81
N ASP A 86 -2.08 12.01 -5.84
CA ASP A 86 -2.69 13.34 -5.70
C ASP A 86 -4.17 13.27 -5.28
N LYS A 87 -4.80 12.11 -5.42
CA LYS A 87 -6.16 11.86 -4.92
C LYS A 87 -6.24 11.64 -3.41
N ILE A 88 -5.10 11.49 -2.74
CA ILE A 88 -5.02 11.43 -1.28
C ILE A 88 -5.02 12.86 -0.73
N SER A 89 -6.18 13.37 -0.40
CA SER A 89 -6.37 14.76 0.09
C SER A 89 -6.59 14.87 1.60
N SER A 90 -6.81 13.77 2.30
CA SER A 90 -7.13 13.72 3.73
C SER A 90 -6.64 12.42 4.38
N ALA A 91 -6.78 12.34 5.70
CA ALA A 91 -6.61 11.08 6.41
C ALA A 91 -7.63 10.03 5.92
N GLY A 92 -7.23 8.76 5.89
CA GLY A 92 -8.12 7.68 5.47
C GLY A 92 -7.39 6.46 4.93
N TYR A 93 -8.17 5.52 4.42
CA TYR A 93 -7.74 4.25 3.86
C TYR A 93 -7.82 4.29 2.34
N TYR A 94 -6.70 4.04 1.69
CA TYR A 94 -6.57 4.13 0.23
C TYR A 94 -5.91 2.86 -0.31
N TYR A 95 -6.32 2.43 -1.50
CA TYR A 95 -5.64 1.36 -2.22
C TYR A 95 -5.38 1.75 -3.67
N LEU A 96 -4.28 1.28 -4.21
CA LEU A 96 -3.96 1.50 -5.61
C LEU A 96 -4.83 0.62 -6.51
N THR A 97 -5.41 1.22 -7.54
CA THR A 97 -6.15 0.52 -8.59
C THR A 97 -5.29 0.28 -9.83
N ASP A 98 -4.11 0.90 -9.89
CA ASP A 98 -3.16 0.82 -11.00
C ASP A 98 -1.74 1.16 -10.53
N ASN A 99 -0.74 0.89 -11.36
CA ASN A 99 0.63 1.35 -11.16
C ASN A 99 0.70 2.88 -11.25
N VAL A 100 1.41 3.48 -10.32
CA VAL A 100 1.54 4.94 -10.23
C VAL A 100 2.97 5.35 -10.55
N THR A 101 3.14 6.23 -11.55
CA THR A 101 4.43 6.86 -11.85
C THR A 101 4.39 8.32 -11.45
N ILE A 102 5.42 8.77 -10.74
CA ILE A 102 5.57 10.15 -10.25
C ILE A 102 6.92 10.73 -10.65
N ASN A 103 6.97 12.04 -10.91
CA ASN A 103 8.20 12.76 -11.26
C ASN A 103 8.80 13.55 -10.09
N SER A 104 8.03 13.75 -9.03
CA SER A 104 8.43 14.41 -7.79
C SER A 104 8.01 13.59 -6.58
N ALA A 105 8.66 13.78 -5.43
CA ALA A 105 8.26 13.09 -4.20
C ALA A 105 6.79 13.39 -3.87
N TRP A 106 6.02 12.34 -3.61
CA TRP A 106 4.74 12.54 -2.97
C TRP A 106 4.94 12.75 -1.47
N THR A 107 4.31 13.79 -0.92
CA THR A 107 4.42 14.10 0.51
C THR A 107 3.13 13.72 1.24
N CYS A 108 3.24 12.75 2.14
CA CYS A 108 2.19 12.38 3.07
C CYS A 108 2.06 13.46 4.15
N ARG A 109 0.95 14.22 4.15
CA ARG A 109 0.66 15.30 5.11
C ARG A 109 -0.53 15.01 6.02
N ALA A 110 -0.96 13.76 6.08
CA ALA A 110 -2.08 13.31 6.90
C ALA A 110 -1.82 11.90 7.44
N ASN A 111 -2.73 11.39 8.25
CA ASN A 111 -2.69 9.98 8.68
C ASN A 111 -3.29 9.11 7.58
N VAL A 112 -2.44 8.50 6.77
CA VAL A 112 -2.82 7.72 5.58
C VAL A 112 -2.50 6.26 5.80
N VAL A 113 -3.47 5.40 5.52
CA VAL A 113 -3.26 3.96 5.35
C VAL A 113 -3.31 3.68 3.86
N LEU A 114 -2.22 3.17 3.29
CA LEU A 114 -2.07 2.91 1.86
C LEU A 114 -1.79 1.44 1.61
N CYS A 115 -2.71 0.78 0.90
CA CYS A 115 -2.51 -0.55 0.35
C CYS A 115 -2.01 -0.45 -1.09
N LEU A 116 -0.88 -1.07 -1.38
CA LEU A 116 -0.35 -1.14 -2.74
C LEU A 116 -1.20 -2.02 -3.66
N ASN A 117 -1.95 -2.99 -3.10
CA ASN A 117 -2.82 -3.89 -3.87
C ASN A 117 -2.09 -4.57 -5.06
N GLY A 118 -0.81 -4.90 -4.86
CA GLY A 118 0.06 -5.49 -5.87
C GLY A 118 0.59 -4.51 -6.93
N HIS A 119 0.30 -3.22 -6.80
CA HIS A 119 0.75 -2.19 -7.75
C HIS A 119 2.03 -1.49 -7.30
N SER A 120 2.68 -0.83 -8.25
CA SER A 120 3.91 -0.07 -8.00
C SER A 120 3.65 1.42 -7.80
N ILE A 121 4.49 2.03 -6.94
CA ILE A 121 4.74 3.48 -6.95
C ILE A 121 6.17 3.66 -7.44
N THR A 122 6.31 4.18 -8.65
CA THR A 122 7.60 4.34 -9.31
C THR A 122 7.90 5.82 -9.49
N ARG A 123 9.05 6.28 -8.97
CA ARG A 123 9.54 7.62 -9.26
C ARG A 123 10.51 7.59 -10.41
N GLU A 124 10.19 8.33 -11.48
CA GLU A 124 11.11 8.63 -12.56
C GLU A 124 11.91 9.88 -12.25
N ILE A 125 13.22 9.75 -12.11
CA ILE A 125 14.11 10.89 -11.92
C ILE A 125 14.78 11.20 -13.26
N LYS A 126 14.51 12.39 -13.77
CA LYS A 126 15.39 13.05 -14.72
C LYS A 126 16.43 13.76 -13.86
N SER A 127 17.72 13.41 -13.99
CA SER A 127 18.81 13.92 -13.16
C SER A 127 18.79 15.46 -13.12
N ASP A 128 18.42 16.02 -11.99
CA ASP A 128 18.34 17.48 -11.77
C ASP A 128 19.40 18.01 -10.81
N GLY A 129 20.34 17.14 -10.38
CA GLY A 129 21.43 17.50 -9.46
C GLY A 129 20.97 17.82 -8.03
N SER A 130 19.71 17.57 -7.69
CA SER A 130 19.17 17.89 -6.37
C SER A 130 19.67 16.92 -5.28
N PHE A 131 19.58 17.38 -4.02
CA PHE A 131 20.07 16.63 -2.85
C PHE A 131 19.38 15.27 -2.69
N PRO A 132 20.10 14.20 -2.28
CA PRO A 132 19.59 12.82 -2.20
C PRO A 132 18.31 12.66 -1.37
N TYR A 133 18.05 13.53 -0.42
CA TYR A 133 16.91 13.44 0.49
C TYR A 133 15.62 14.03 -0.06
N GLN A 134 15.71 14.99 -0.98
CA GLN A 134 14.54 15.57 -1.66
C GLN A 134 14.04 14.64 -2.77
N ASN A 135 14.81 13.60 -3.11
CA ASN A 135 14.52 12.64 -4.15
C ASN A 135 13.85 11.35 -3.63
N ALA A 136 13.25 11.34 -2.45
CA ALA A 136 12.48 10.18 -1.99
C ALA A 136 11.26 9.93 -2.89
N VAL A 137 10.86 8.67 -3.03
CA VAL A 137 9.57 8.35 -3.69
C VAL A 137 8.43 8.91 -2.83
N ILE A 138 8.45 8.61 -1.53
CA ILE A 138 7.48 9.12 -0.57
C ILE A 138 8.22 9.85 0.56
N HIS A 139 7.74 11.05 0.87
CA HIS A 139 8.14 11.83 2.03
C HIS A 139 7.01 11.82 3.05
N ILE A 140 7.28 11.42 4.28
CA ILE A 140 6.33 11.46 5.40
C ILE A 140 6.63 12.69 6.23
N ASP A 141 5.70 13.63 6.26
CA ASP A 141 5.87 14.91 6.97
C ASP A 141 5.80 14.71 8.51
N ARG A 142 6.38 15.65 9.26
CA ARG A 142 6.64 15.55 10.72
C ARG A 142 5.41 15.20 11.56
N SER A 143 4.26 15.72 11.24
CA SER A 143 3.01 15.49 11.99
C SER A 143 2.09 14.46 11.33
N SER A 144 2.64 13.66 10.42
CA SER A 144 1.87 12.72 9.62
C SER A 144 2.25 11.28 9.94
N THR A 145 1.33 10.39 9.65
CA THR A 145 1.53 8.95 9.75
C THR A 145 1.25 8.31 8.39
N LEU A 146 2.19 7.53 7.90
CA LEU A 146 1.94 6.60 6.80
C LEU A 146 1.94 5.17 7.33
N THR A 147 0.86 4.46 7.07
CA THR A 147 0.80 3.00 7.25
C THR A 147 0.77 2.35 5.88
N LEU A 148 1.80 1.57 5.57
CA LEU A 148 1.95 0.86 4.31
C LEU A 148 1.56 -0.59 4.48
N THR A 149 0.73 -1.09 3.57
CA THR A 149 0.37 -2.51 3.45
C THR A 149 0.25 -2.92 1.99
N ASP A 150 0.13 -4.21 1.74
CA ASP A 150 -0.09 -4.79 0.42
C ASP A 150 -0.84 -6.12 0.54
N CYS A 151 -2.07 -6.16 0.07
CA CYS A 151 -2.90 -7.36 0.18
C CYS A 151 -2.61 -8.41 -0.92
N LYS A 152 -1.79 -8.08 -1.94
CA LYS A 152 -1.42 -8.97 -3.05
C LYS A 152 0.07 -9.34 -3.09
N GLU A 153 0.86 -8.82 -2.15
CA GLU A 153 2.27 -9.20 -1.92
C GLU A 153 3.27 -8.89 -3.05
N ASN A 154 2.85 -8.18 -4.10
CA ASN A 154 3.71 -7.81 -5.24
C ASN A 154 3.89 -6.29 -5.37
N GLY A 155 3.30 -5.52 -4.48
CA GLY A 155 3.37 -4.06 -4.52
C GLY A 155 4.76 -3.55 -4.17
N ILE A 156 5.26 -2.56 -4.93
CA ILE A 156 6.62 -2.07 -4.81
C ILE A 156 6.70 -0.54 -4.81
N ILE A 157 7.56 0.01 -3.96
CA ILE A 157 7.96 1.43 -3.96
C ILE A 157 9.40 1.51 -4.45
N GLN A 158 9.62 2.19 -5.59
CA GLN A 158 10.91 2.16 -6.27
C GLN A 158 11.23 3.43 -7.07
N HIS A 159 12.51 3.54 -7.45
CA HIS A 159 12.98 4.46 -8.48
C HIS A 159 13.17 3.73 -9.81
N LEU A 160 12.88 4.43 -10.92
CA LEU A 160 13.25 4.01 -12.27
C LEU A 160 14.44 4.87 -12.76
N GLY A 161 15.45 4.21 -13.34
CA GLY A 161 16.65 4.88 -13.83
C GLY A 161 17.71 5.06 -12.75
N GLU A 162 18.27 6.27 -12.60
CA GLU A 162 19.31 6.53 -11.59
C GLU A 162 18.70 6.51 -10.18
N LYS A 163 19.25 5.66 -9.32
CA LYS A 163 18.82 5.51 -7.93
C LYS A 163 19.45 6.63 -7.09
N THR A 164 18.80 7.78 -7.00
CA THR A 164 19.38 8.96 -6.34
C THR A 164 18.72 9.30 -5.01
N GLY A 165 17.65 8.63 -4.61
CA GLY A 165 16.88 8.94 -3.42
C GLY A 165 16.42 7.73 -2.62
N ALA A 166 15.84 7.98 -1.46
CA ALA A 166 15.23 6.95 -0.64
C ALA A 166 13.88 6.50 -1.21
N GLY A 167 13.51 5.24 -1.00
CA GLY A 167 12.12 4.81 -1.20
C GLY A 167 11.19 5.62 -0.28
N ILE A 168 11.48 5.62 1.02
CA ILE A 168 10.76 6.42 2.02
C ILE A 168 11.76 7.36 2.72
N TYR A 169 11.40 8.65 2.80
CA TYR A 169 12.01 9.59 3.73
C TYR A 169 11.01 9.92 4.83
N ASN A 170 11.26 9.43 6.04
CA ASN A 170 10.36 9.58 7.18
C ASN A 170 10.88 10.63 8.16
N ILE A 171 10.10 11.70 8.38
CA ILE A 171 10.29 12.66 9.49
C ILE A 171 9.08 12.69 10.44
N GLY A 172 8.09 11.80 10.21
CA GLY A 172 6.90 11.59 11.02
C GLY A 172 6.85 10.18 11.59
N ASN A 173 5.73 9.50 11.40
CA ASN A 173 5.53 8.11 11.81
C ASN A 173 5.35 7.21 10.60
N PHE A 174 6.13 6.15 10.52
CA PHE A 174 6.01 5.15 9.47
C PHE A 174 5.73 3.76 10.06
N PHE A 175 4.67 3.13 9.60
CA PHE A 175 4.30 1.75 9.92
C PHE A 175 4.31 0.94 8.63
N MET A 176 5.03 -0.18 8.61
CA MET A 176 5.07 -1.08 7.46
C MET A 176 4.59 -2.47 7.88
N TYR A 177 3.46 -2.90 7.32
CA TYR A 177 2.89 -4.22 7.56
C TYR A 177 3.18 -5.20 6.42
N ASN A 178 3.19 -4.71 5.17
CA ASN A 178 3.51 -5.51 3.99
C ASN A 178 3.93 -4.61 2.82
N GLY A 179 4.26 -5.22 1.67
CA GLY A 179 4.77 -4.56 0.47
C GLY A 179 6.29 -4.57 0.40
N MET A 180 6.82 -4.03 -0.68
CA MET A 180 8.26 -4.03 -0.95
C MET A 180 8.79 -2.61 -1.16
N ILE A 181 9.92 -2.27 -0.55
CA ILE A 181 10.68 -1.05 -0.81
C ILE A 181 12.01 -1.48 -1.42
N SER A 182 12.14 -1.33 -2.73
CA SER A 182 13.26 -1.89 -3.47
C SER A 182 13.72 -0.97 -4.60
N ASN A 183 14.91 -1.24 -5.13
CA ASN A 183 15.46 -0.48 -6.26
C ASN A 183 15.63 1.02 -6.00
N ASN A 184 15.94 1.43 -4.77
CA ASN A 184 16.24 2.80 -4.40
C ASN A 184 17.74 2.96 -4.07
N ASN A 185 18.20 4.20 -3.84
CA ASN A 185 19.52 4.46 -3.28
C ASN A 185 19.58 4.01 -1.81
N CYS A 186 18.53 4.32 -1.05
CA CYS A 186 18.30 3.86 0.32
C CYS A 186 16.83 3.40 0.42
N GLY A 187 16.54 2.27 1.05
CA GLY A 187 15.17 1.84 1.22
C GLY A 187 14.37 2.83 2.07
N VAL A 188 14.73 2.95 3.34
CA VAL A 188 14.11 3.89 4.28
C VAL A 188 15.17 4.76 4.93
N LYS A 189 15.07 6.08 4.75
CA LYS A 189 15.78 7.05 5.57
C LYS A 189 14.85 7.49 6.69
N ASN A 190 15.18 7.07 7.91
CA ASN A 190 14.38 7.34 9.09
C ASN A 190 14.97 8.47 9.95
N ALA A 191 14.28 9.62 9.96
CA ALA A 191 14.47 10.76 10.85
C ALA A 191 13.16 11.06 11.61
N GLY A 192 12.44 10.00 11.99
CA GLY A 192 11.20 9.96 12.75
C GLY A 192 11.07 8.62 13.47
N ASP A 193 9.87 8.12 13.66
CA ASP A 193 9.61 6.81 14.22
C ASP A 193 9.23 5.82 13.11
N PHE A 194 9.94 4.69 13.03
CA PHE A 194 9.66 3.64 12.09
C PHE A 194 9.39 2.31 12.81
N ASN A 195 8.24 1.70 12.53
CA ASN A 195 7.82 0.41 13.04
C ASN A 195 7.55 -0.54 11.87
N MET A 196 8.33 -1.60 11.73
CA MET A 196 8.20 -2.62 10.70
C MET A 196 7.65 -3.90 11.30
N TYR A 197 6.44 -4.27 10.91
CA TYR A 197 5.77 -5.50 11.34
C TYR A 197 5.87 -6.60 10.29
N GLY A 198 6.14 -6.23 9.04
CA GLY A 198 6.26 -7.15 7.92
C GLY A 198 6.72 -6.44 6.66
N GLY A 199 6.62 -7.13 5.51
CA GLY A 199 7.09 -6.64 4.22
C GLY A 199 8.59 -6.82 4.00
N THR A 200 9.10 -6.24 2.92
CA THR A 200 10.48 -6.45 2.47
C THR A 200 11.17 -5.13 2.09
N ILE A 201 12.37 -4.91 2.56
CA ILE A 201 13.25 -3.81 2.16
C ILE A 201 14.49 -4.44 1.50
N SER A 202 14.58 -4.39 0.16
CA SER A 202 15.60 -5.15 -0.54
C SER A 202 16.15 -4.45 -1.78
N GLU A 203 17.33 -4.92 -2.24
CA GLU A 203 17.94 -4.47 -3.50
C GLU A 203 18.12 -2.93 -3.60
N ASN A 204 18.20 -2.25 -2.46
CA ASN A 204 18.50 -0.83 -2.41
C ASN A 204 20.02 -0.66 -2.43
N ILE A 205 20.53 0.15 -3.37
CA ILE A 205 21.97 0.24 -3.64
C ILE A 205 22.44 1.69 -3.57
N ASN A 206 23.17 2.00 -2.50
CA ASN A 206 23.92 3.24 -2.39
C ASN A 206 25.35 3.05 -2.88
N LYS A 207 25.66 3.55 -4.08
CA LYS A 207 26.96 3.35 -4.72
C LYS A 207 28.09 4.21 -4.14
N LYS A 208 27.77 5.17 -3.29
CA LYS A 208 28.79 6.05 -2.70
C LYS A 208 29.37 5.40 -1.46
N THR A 209 30.69 5.22 -1.44
CA THR A 209 31.42 4.62 -0.32
C THR A 209 31.34 5.45 0.97
N SER A 210 31.09 6.75 0.85
CA SER A 210 30.91 7.68 1.99
C SER A 210 29.49 7.75 2.52
N ASP A 211 28.50 7.17 1.81
CA ASP A 211 27.11 7.29 2.16
C ASP A 211 26.63 6.11 3.01
N TYR A 212 25.64 6.38 3.83
CA TYR A 212 25.15 5.48 4.87
C TYR A 212 23.79 4.89 4.49
N GLY A 213 23.59 3.59 4.86
CA GLY A 213 22.29 2.92 4.83
C GLY A 213 21.83 2.50 3.44
N GLY A 214 21.96 1.22 3.12
CA GLY A 214 21.34 0.63 1.93
C GLY A 214 19.86 0.32 2.17
N GLY A 215 19.57 -0.56 3.14
CA GLY A 215 18.19 -0.89 3.52
C GLY A 215 17.54 0.21 4.35
N VAL A 216 18.00 0.38 5.58
CA VAL A 216 17.48 1.39 6.51
C VAL A 216 18.61 2.23 7.08
N TYR A 217 18.44 3.55 7.06
CA TYR A 217 19.26 4.48 7.80
C TYR A 217 18.45 5.08 8.94
N VAL A 218 18.93 4.95 10.17
CA VAL A 218 18.30 5.53 11.37
C VAL A 218 19.13 6.73 11.80
N ASP A 219 18.54 7.92 11.75
CA ASP A 219 19.19 9.16 12.15
C ASP A 219 19.30 9.26 13.69
N ALA A 220 20.20 10.10 14.16
CA ALA A 220 20.40 10.31 15.61
C ALA A 220 19.09 10.74 16.30
N GLN A 221 18.85 10.23 17.50
CA GLN A 221 17.66 10.53 18.31
C GLN A 221 16.32 9.95 17.77
N HIS A 222 16.35 9.16 16.71
CA HIS A 222 15.17 8.52 16.12
C HIS A 222 15.18 7.01 16.33
N THR A 223 14.01 6.39 16.21
CA THR A 223 13.83 4.98 16.54
C THR A 223 13.37 4.18 15.32
N PHE A 224 13.96 2.99 15.18
CA PHE A 224 13.48 1.94 14.31
C PHE A 224 13.21 0.68 15.14
N ASN A 225 11.96 0.22 15.15
CA ASN A 225 11.54 -1.03 15.76
C ASN A 225 11.17 -2.03 14.66
N MET A 226 11.82 -3.19 14.65
CA MET A 226 11.54 -4.28 13.72
C MET A 226 10.89 -5.43 14.51
N TYR A 227 9.60 -5.62 14.29
CA TYR A 227 8.78 -6.69 14.86
C TYR A 227 8.63 -7.88 13.92
N GLY A 228 9.03 -7.73 12.66
CA GLY A 228 8.97 -8.74 11.62
C GLY A 228 9.43 -8.20 10.29
N GLY A 229 9.29 -9.01 9.23
CA GLY A 229 9.69 -8.65 7.87
C GLY A 229 11.13 -9.00 7.52
N THR A 230 11.58 -8.55 6.35
CA THR A 230 12.90 -8.91 5.81
C THR A 230 13.63 -7.67 5.26
N ILE A 231 14.89 -7.52 5.64
CA ILE A 231 15.82 -6.54 5.07
C ILE A 231 16.96 -7.32 4.43
N SER A 232 17.04 -7.35 3.07
CA SER A 232 17.99 -8.22 2.40
C SER A 232 18.51 -7.66 1.08
N GLY A 233 19.70 -8.09 0.65
CA GLY A 233 20.28 -7.71 -0.65
C GLY A 233 20.60 -6.21 -0.78
N ASN A 234 20.65 -5.46 0.31
CA ASN A 234 20.92 -4.04 0.28
C ASN A 234 22.42 -3.76 0.34
N THR A 235 22.87 -2.72 -0.36
CA THR A 235 24.30 -2.35 -0.47
C THR A 235 24.52 -0.88 -0.14
N ALA A 236 25.53 -0.54 0.66
CA ALA A 236 25.95 0.83 0.94
C ALA A 236 27.44 0.91 1.30
N GLY A 237 27.98 2.12 1.39
CA GLY A 237 29.32 2.36 1.95
C GLY A 237 29.42 1.93 3.41
N TYR A 238 28.38 2.18 4.19
CA TYR A 238 28.26 1.75 5.58
C TYR A 238 26.85 1.23 5.87
N GLY A 239 26.74 0.08 6.54
CA GLY A 239 25.45 -0.49 6.97
C GLY A 239 24.56 -0.86 5.78
N GLY A 240 24.99 -1.82 4.96
CA GLY A 240 24.20 -2.30 3.81
C GLY A 240 22.77 -2.63 4.18
N GLY A 241 22.53 -3.40 5.26
CA GLY A 241 21.19 -3.69 5.78
C GLY A 241 20.63 -2.53 6.58
N VAL A 242 21.21 -2.26 7.75
CA VAL A 242 20.82 -1.16 8.65
C VAL A 242 22.05 -0.37 9.05
N ASN A 243 22.02 0.94 8.87
CA ASN A 243 22.96 1.87 9.46
C ASN A 243 22.25 2.63 10.58
N ASN A 244 22.65 2.38 11.82
CA ASN A 244 22.02 2.94 13.01
C ASN A 244 22.87 4.00 13.68
N LYS A 245 22.36 5.25 13.71
CA LYS A 245 22.89 6.34 14.54
C LYS A 245 21.98 6.71 15.72
N GLY A 246 20.77 6.15 15.73
CA GLY A 246 19.77 6.36 16.78
C GLY A 246 19.53 5.11 17.63
N THR A 247 18.29 4.69 17.73
CA THR A 247 17.87 3.46 18.40
C THR A 247 17.33 2.46 17.40
N PHE A 248 17.86 1.25 17.38
CA PHE A 248 17.34 0.14 16.61
C PHE A 248 17.02 -1.04 17.54
N ASN A 249 15.76 -1.44 17.57
CA ASN A 249 15.28 -2.59 18.33
C ASN A 249 14.78 -3.65 17.34
N MET A 250 15.35 -4.84 17.39
CA MET A 250 14.91 -5.98 16.60
C MET A 250 14.30 -7.03 17.51
N TYR A 251 13.00 -7.26 17.36
CA TYR A 251 12.25 -8.25 18.15
C TYR A 251 12.05 -9.54 17.37
N ASP A 252 11.84 -9.43 16.04
CA ASP A 252 11.70 -10.54 15.11
C ASP A 252 12.05 -10.09 13.68
N GLY A 253 12.01 -11.00 12.72
CA GLY A 253 12.32 -10.73 11.31
C GLY A 253 13.73 -11.17 10.93
N SER A 254 14.21 -10.71 9.77
CA SER A 254 15.50 -11.13 9.20
C SER A 254 16.24 -9.97 8.56
N ILE A 255 17.54 -9.88 8.83
CA ILE A 255 18.48 -9.01 8.10
C ILE A 255 19.54 -9.92 7.49
N ALA A 256 19.58 -10.01 6.17
CA ALA A 256 20.45 -10.96 5.46
C ALA A 256 21.05 -10.34 4.20
N HIS A 257 22.16 -10.92 3.72
CA HIS A 257 22.82 -10.55 2.46
C HIS A 257 23.01 -9.03 2.30
N ALA A 258 23.44 -8.37 3.38
CA ALA A 258 23.77 -6.96 3.37
C ALA A 258 25.24 -6.78 2.98
N TYR A 259 25.50 -5.93 1.98
CA TYR A 259 26.84 -5.71 1.45
C TYR A 259 27.34 -4.32 1.84
N THR A 260 28.64 -4.23 2.21
CA THR A 260 29.31 -2.97 2.47
C THR A 260 30.37 -2.75 1.39
N LEU A 261 30.35 -1.56 0.75
CA LEU A 261 31.33 -1.20 -0.27
C LEU A 261 32.59 -0.69 0.43
N GLY A 262 33.76 -1.25 0.09
CA GLY A 262 35.05 -0.71 0.53
C GLY A 262 35.60 -1.26 1.86
N CYS A 263 35.14 -2.42 2.30
CA CYS A 263 35.84 -3.22 3.33
C CYS A 263 36.63 -4.34 2.60
N ASP A 264 37.73 -3.98 1.97
CA ASP A 264 38.77 -4.91 1.51
C ASP A 264 39.81 -5.10 2.61
#